data_01bc3c52b2713dee23282dfec80f441e
#
_entry.id   01bc3c52b2713dee23282dfec80f441e
#
_cell.length_a   1.000
_cell.length_b   1.000
_cell.length_c   1.000
_cell.angle_alpha   90.00
_cell.angle_beta   90.00
_cell.angle_gamma   90.00
#
_symmetry.space_group_name_H-M   'P 1'
#
loop_
_entity.id
_entity.type
_entity.pdbx_description
1 polymer ?
#
loop_
_entity_poly.entity_id
_entity_poly.type
_entity_poly.pdbx_seq_one_letter_code
_entity_poly.pdbx_strand_id
1 'polypeptide(L)'
;GGMTLNLLAVGIVVLNIAVALGLYYLWNGRVELPMMVGILYGAVTNTPGLGAANEALNQLHYTGPQIALGYACAYPLGVVGIIGSIIAIRYIFRVNMAKEEESLKIQSGDSHHKPHMMSLEVRNESISGKTLIEIKNFLGRKFVCSRIRHDGHVSIPDHETVFNIGDQLFIVCSEEDAPAIVVFIGKEVELDWEKQDLPMVSRRILVTKPEINGKTLGSMHFRSMYGVNVTRINRSGMDLFADPNLILQVGDRVMVVGQQDAVERVAGVLGNQLKRLDTPNIVTIFVGIFLGILLGSLPIAFPGMPTPLKLGLAGGPLVVAILIGRFGHKLHLVTYTTMSANLMLREIGIVLFLASVGIDAGANFVQTVVEGDGLLYVGSGFLITVIPLLIIGTIARLYYKVNYFTL
;
A
#
# COMPACT_ATOMS: atom_id res chain seq x y z
N GLY A 1 2.24 11.48 9.94
CA GLY A 1 3.03 10.30 10.36
C GLY A 1 4.10 9.81 9.37
N GLY A 2 3.95 10.00 8.05
CA GLY A 2 4.88 9.40 7.06
C GLY A 2 6.33 9.88 7.15
N MET A 3 6.57 11.15 7.44
CA MET A 3 7.93 11.70 7.56
C MET A 3 8.69 11.07 8.74
N THR A 4 8.03 10.90 9.89
CA THR A 4 8.64 10.28 11.06
C THR A 4 9.05 8.83 10.82
N LEU A 5 8.18 8.03 10.18
CA LEU A 5 8.49 6.65 9.82
C LEU A 5 9.66 6.57 8.84
N ASN A 6 9.70 7.45 7.84
CA ASN A 6 10.81 7.50 6.90
C ASN A 6 12.13 7.86 7.60
N LEU A 7 12.13 8.81 8.54
CA LEU A 7 13.32 9.15 9.31
C LEU A 7 13.79 7.98 10.18
N LEU A 8 12.88 7.26 10.82
CA LEU A 8 13.22 6.06 11.59
C LEU A 8 13.80 4.96 10.70
N ALA A 9 13.23 4.73 9.51
CA ALA A 9 13.77 3.77 8.55
C ALA A 9 15.17 4.14 8.07
N VAL A 10 15.42 5.43 7.75
CA VAL A 10 16.78 5.92 7.45
C VAL A 10 17.70 5.72 8.64
N GLY A 11 17.24 5.98 9.86
CA GLY A 11 17.99 5.73 11.09
C GLY A 11 18.42 4.29 11.25
N ILE A 12 17.53 3.32 10.96
CA ILE A 12 17.86 1.88 10.97
C ILE A 12 18.97 1.59 9.95
N VAL A 13 18.85 2.07 8.71
CA VAL A 13 19.85 1.83 7.66
C VAL A 13 21.22 2.40 8.04
N VAL A 14 21.25 3.64 8.52
CA VAL A 14 22.51 4.28 8.94
C VAL A 14 23.13 3.54 10.12
N LEU A 15 22.33 3.13 11.08
CA LEU A 15 22.84 2.40 12.25
C LEU A 15 23.31 0.98 11.89
N ASN A 16 22.63 0.29 10.95
CA ASN A 16 23.11 -0.99 10.41
C ASN A 16 24.51 -0.85 9.79
N ILE A 17 24.71 0.19 8.98
CA ILE A 17 26.03 0.48 8.37
C ILE A 17 27.06 0.80 9.46
N ALA A 18 26.71 1.61 10.45
CA ALA A 18 27.61 1.97 11.54
C ALA A 18 28.03 0.76 12.37
N VAL A 19 27.08 -0.14 12.70
CA VAL A 19 27.38 -1.40 13.42
C VAL A 19 28.26 -2.31 12.58
N ALA A 20 27.97 -2.47 11.27
CA ALA A 20 28.78 -3.27 10.38
C ALA A 20 30.22 -2.75 10.27
N LEU A 21 30.41 -1.43 10.12
CA LEU A 21 31.73 -0.82 10.12
C LEU A 21 32.43 -0.98 11.48
N GLY A 22 31.70 -0.78 12.58
CA GLY A 22 32.25 -1.00 13.93
C GLY A 22 32.76 -2.42 14.13
N LEU A 23 31.99 -3.42 13.69
CA LEU A 23 32.41 -4.82 13.73
C LEU A 23 33.61 -5.10 12.80
N TYR A 24 33.60 -4.50 11.59
CA TYR A 24 34.72 -4.63 10.66
C TYR A 24 36.06 -4.17 11.31
N TYR A 25 36.06 -3.02 11.97
CA TYR A 25 37.25 -2.53 12.67
C TYR A 25 37.58 -3.36 13.93
N LEU A 26 36.56 -3.84 14.64
CA LEU A 26 36.74 -4.68 15.84
C LEU A 26 37.42 -6.02 15.50
N TRP A 27 37.07 -6.63 14.37
CA TRP A 27 37.64 -7.89 13.92
C TRP A 27 39.05 -7.74 13.32
N ASN A 28 39.53 -6.51 13.16
CA ASN A 28 40.92 -6.19 12.83
C ASN A 28 41.55 -7.04 11.70
N GLY A 29 40.90 -7.08 10.56
CA GLY A 29 41.40 -7.78 9.36
C GLY A 29 41.03 -9.26 9.23
N ARG A 30 40.30 -9.86 10.20
CA ARG A 30 39.78 -11.22 10.07
C ARG A 30 38.66 -11.34 9.03
N VAL A 31 37.93 -10.27 8.81
CA VAL A 31 36.85 -10.21 7.84
C VAL A 31 37.18 -9.13 6.81
N GLU A 32 37.26 -9.52 5.55
CA GLU A 32 37.48 -8.56 4.47
C GLU A 32 36.26 -7.64 4.28
N LEU A 33 36.46 -6.42 3.83
CA LEU A 33 35.37 -5.45 3.65
C LEU A 33 34.25 -5.96 2.73
N PRO A 34 34.52 -6.60 1.57
CA PRO A 34 33.48 -7.18 0.73
C PRO A 34 32.66 -8.27 1.43
N MET A 35 33.31 -9.11 2.24
CA MET A 35 32.64 -10.12 3.05
C MET A 35 31.72 -9.46 4.10
N MET A 36 32.18 -8.40 4.78
CA MET A 36 31.36 -7.63 5.74
C MET A 36 30.15 -7.00 5.07
N VAL A 37 30.29 -6.52 3.84
CA VAL A 37 29.18 -5.99 3.02
C VAL A 37 28.16 -7.10 2.72
N GLY A 38 28.62 -8.30 2.40
CA GLY A 38 27.76 -9.49 2.25
C GLY A 38 27.00 -9.82 3.53
N ILE A 39 27.70 -9.85 4.67
CA ILE A 39 27.10 -10.08 5.99
C ILE A 39 26.06 -8.99 6.31
N LEU A 40 26.34 -7.72 6.04
CA LEU A 40 25.39 -6.63 6.23
C LEU A 40 24.11 -6.85 5.43
N TYR A 41 24.21 -7.12 4.14
CA TYR A 41 23.02 -7.33 3.30
C TYR A 41 22.25 -8.62 3.66
N GLY A 42 22.96 -9.67 4.09
CA GLY A 42 22.33 -10.88 4.62
C GLY A 42 21.58 -10.61 5.92
N ALA A 43 22.20 -9.90 6.86
CA ALA A 43 21.63 -9.54 8.15
C ALA A 43 20.33 -8.74 8.03
N VAL A 44 20.27 -7.80 7.08
CA VAL A 44 19.07 -6.99 6.83
C VAL A 44 18.16 -7.55 5.74
N THR A 45 18.43 -8.78 5.27
CA THR A 45 17.66 -9.46 4.19
C THR A 45 17.47 -8.60 2.93
N ASN A 46 18.47 -7.77 2.61
CA ASN A 46 18.43 -6.83 1.48
C ASN A 46 19.04 -7.44 0.21
N THR A 47 18.25 -8.22 -0.48
CA THR A 47 18.62 -8.88 -1.74
C THR A 47 18.98 -7.90 -2.87
N PRO A 48 18.23 -6.82 -3.12
CA PRO A 48 18.62 -5.83 -4.11
C PRO A 48 19.96 -5.15 -3.79
N GLY A 49 20.25 -4.92 -2.51
CA GLY A 49 21.52 -4.36 -2.06
C GLY A 49 22.70 -5.29 -2.35
N LEU A 50 22.53 -6.61 -2.14
CA LEU A 50 23.54 -7.61 -2.53
C LEU A 50 23.85 -7.54 -4.02
N GLY A 51 22.81 -7.47 -4.88
CA GLY A 51 22.99 -7.33 -6.31
C GLY A 51 23.75 -6.08 -6.71
N ALA A 52 23.43 -4.94 -6.10
CA ALA A 52 24.13 -3.68 -6.35
C ALA A 52 25.59 -3.72 -5.90
N ALA A 53 25.87 -4.33 -4.74
CA ALA A 53 27.24 -4.47 -4.23
C ALA A 53 28.07 -5.43 -5.09
N ASN A 54 27.47 -6.52 -5.56
CA ASN A 54 28.15 -7.45 -6.47
C ASN A 54 28.52 -6.76 -7.79
N GLU A 55 27.62 -5.96 -8.34
CA GLU A 55 27.88 -5.15 -9.53
C GLU A 55 29.03 -4.14 -9.29
N ALA A 56 29.04 -3.48 -8.14
CA ALA A 56 30.14 -2.56 -7.78
C ALA A 56 31.50 -3.28 -7.68
N LEU A 57 31.54 -4.48 -7.08
CA LEU A 57 32.76 -5.29 -7.00
C LEU A 57 33.23 -5.76 -8.38
N ASN A 58 32.31 -6.14 -9.27
CA ASN A 58 32.64 -6.47 -10.66
C ASN A 58 33.26 -5.30 -11.40
N GLN A 59 32.76 -4.09 -11.19
CA GLN A 59 33.32 -2.86 -11.79
C GLN A 59 34.73 -2.54 -11.25
N LEU A 60 35.00 -2.90 -10.00
CA LEU A 60 36.32 -2.76 -9.36
C LEU A 60 37.28 -3.92 -9.69
N HIS A 61 36.87 -4.88 -10.52
CA HIS A 61 37.62 -6.08 -10.84
C HIS A 61 38.10 -6.86 -9.60
N TYR A 62 37.26 -6.90 -8.56
CA TYR A 62 37.58 -7.60 -7.33
C TYR A 62 37.62 -9.12 -7.56
N THR A 63 38.69 -9.77 -7.15
CA THR A 63 38.93 -11.23 -7.33
C THR A 63 38.93 -12.02 -6.02
N GLY A 64 38.59 -11.39 -4.91
CA GLY A 64 38.55 -12.03 -3.58
C GLY A 64 37.28 -12.86 -3.32
N PRO A 65 37.04 -13.25 -2.04
CA PRO A 65 35.92 -14.07 -1.64
C PRO A 65 34.57 -13.49 -2.09
N GLN A 66 33.67 -14.38 -2.50
CA GLN A 66 32.35 -13.96 -3.01
C GLN A 66 31.51 -13.33 -1.89
N ILE A 67 31.00 -12.14 -2.13
CA ILE A 67 30.09 -11.40 -1.24
C ILE A 67 28.83 -12.22 -0.92
N ALA A 68 28.36 -13.06 -1.84
CA ALA A 68 27.23 -13.97 -1.68
C ALA A 68 27.39 -14.94 -0.51
N LEU A 69 28.62 -15.31 -0.17
CA LEU A 69 28.94 -16.20 0.94
C LEU A 69 28.63 -15.53 2.29
N GLY A 70 29.07 -14.27 2.48
CA GLY A 70 28.74 -13.49 3.68
C GLY A 70 27.23 -13.31 3.84
N TYR A 71 26.54 -13.06 2.73
CA TYR A 71 25.08 -12.96 2.70
C TYR A 71 24.41 -14.26 3.15
N ALA A 72 24.82 -15.42 2.60
CA ALA A 72 24.25 -16.71 2.92
C ALA A 72 24.48 -17.11 4.39
N CYS A 73 25.64 -16.78 4.97
CA CYS A 73 25.93 -17.03 6.39
C CYS A 73 25.06 -16.17 7.33
N ALA A 74 24.84 -14.91 7.00
CA ALA A 74 24.13 -13.98 7.88
C ALA A 74 22.61 -14.04 7.75
N TYR A 75 22.09 -14.40 6.58
CA TYR A 75 20.66 -14.34 6.24
C TYR A 75 19.75 -15.13 7.22
N PRO A 76 20.01 -16.41 7.55
CA PRO A 76 19.11 -17.18 8.40
C PRO A 76 18.93 -16.55 9.79
N LEU A 77 20.03 -16.15 10.44
CA LEU A 77 19.96 -15.48 11.74
C LEU A 77 19.52 -14.02 11.63
N GLY A 78 19.68 -13.38 10.49
CA GLY A 78 19.07 -12.10 10.19
C GLY A 78 17.54 -12.17 10.31
N VAL A 79 16.91 -13.15 9.67
CA VAL A 79 15.45 -13.37 9.76
C VAL A 79 15.03 -13.65 11.21
N VAL A 80 15.74 -14.54 11.91
CA VAL A 80 15.47 -14.83 13.32
C VAL A 80 15.64 -13.59 14.19
N GLY A 81 16.68 -12.79 13.93
CA GLY A 81 16.95 -11.53 14.62
C GLY A 81 15.86 -10.50 14.44
N ILE A 82 15.32 -10.34 13.23
CA ILE A 82 14.18 -9.44 12.94
C ILE A 82 12.96 -9.87 13.76
N ILE A 83 12.55 -11.14 13.64
CA ILE A 83 11.39 -11.68 14.36
C ILE A 83 11.61 -11.56 15.88
N GLY A 84 12.80 -11.96 16.37
CA GLY A 84 13.17 -11.88 17.78
C GLY A 84 13.14 -10.46 18.31
N SER A 85 13.60 -9.46 17.54
CA SER A 85 13.56 -8.05 17.92
C SER A 85 12.14 -7.51 18.05
N ILE A 86 11.25 -7.86 17.13
CA ILE A 86 9.82 -7.48 17.19
C ILE A 86 9.18 -8.10 18.43
N ILE A 87 9.44 -9.39 18.70
CA ILE A 87 8.95 -10.08 19.90
C ILE A 87 9.53 -9.45 21.15
N ALA A 88 10.83 -9.16 21.21
CA ALA A 88 11.47 -8.51 22.34
C ALA A 88 10.85 -7.14 22.65
N ILE A 89 10.63 -6.29 21.66
CA ILE A 89 9.96 -5.01 21.83
C ILE A 89 8.55 -5.20 22.42
N ARG A 90 7.81 -6.20 21.95
CA ARG A 90 6.47 -6.50 22.51
C ARG A 90 6.53 -6.80 24.01
N TYR A 91 7.48 -7.63 24.43
CA TYR A 91 7.60 -8.00 25.86
C TYR A 91 8.18 -6.86 26.71
N ILE A 92 9.21 -6.16 26.21
CA ILE A 92 9.83 -5.02 26.91
C ILE A 92 8.78 -3.94 27.22
N PHE A 93 7.95 -3.61 26.25
CA PHE A 93 6.93 -2.56 26.40
C PHE A 93 5.56 -3.09 26.85
N ARG A 94 5.44 -4.37 27.17
CA ARG A 94 4.18 -5.03 27.59
C ARG A 94 3.00 -4.65 26.70
N VAL A 95 3.20 -4.74 25.39
CA VAL A 95 2.24 -4.28 24.38
C VAL A 95 0.93 -5.06 24.47
N ASN A 96 -0.20 -4.36 24.67
CA ASN A 96 -1.53 -4.94 24.57
C ASN A 96 -2.00 -4.89 23.12
N MET A 97 -2.04 -6.04 22.46
CA MET A 97 -2.37 -6.17 21.04
C MET A 97 -3.75 -5.58 20.70
N ALA A 98 -4.77 -5.82 21.55
CA ALA A 98 -6.12 -5.33 21.29
C ALA A 98 -6.19 -3.80 21.32
N LYS A 99 -5.49 -3.14 22.26
CA LYS A 99 -5.41 -1.67 22.32
C LYS A 99 -4.63 -1.06 21.17
N GLU A 100 -3.55 -1.73 20.75
CA GLU A 100 -2.75 -1.27 19.60
C GLU A 100 -3.54 -1.40 18.29
N GLU A 101 -4.28 -2.50 18.11
CA GLU A 101 -5.14 -2.70 16.95
C GLU A 101 -6.25 -1.65 16.90
N GLU A 102 -6.90 -1.36 18.03
CA GLU A 102 -7.91 -0.31 18.12
C GLU A 102 -7.32 1.08 17.80
N SER A 103 -6.15 1.40 18.37
CA SER A 103 -5.47 2.67 18.09
C SER A 103 -5.01 2.77 16.64
N LEU A 104 -4.63 1.66 16.00
CA LEU A 104 -4.28 1.64 14.58
C LEU A 104 -5.49 1.92 13.71
N LYS A 105 -6.64 1.32 14.02
CA LYS A 105 -7.92 1.58 13.32
C LYS A 105 -8.30 3.06 13.42
N ILE A 106 -8.04 3.70 14.56
CA ILE A 106 -8.28 5.13 14.75
C ILE A 106 -7.24 5.99 13.99
N GLN A 107 -5.95 5.63 14.03
CA GLN A 107 -4.88 6.40 13.39
C GLN A 107 -4.79 6.22 11.87
N SER A 108 -5.12 5.05 11.35
CA SER A 108 -5.05 4.78 9.90
C SER A 108 -6.06 5.59 9.09
N GLY A 109 -6.96 6.30 9.74
CA GLY A 109 -8.04 7.01 9.04
C GLY A 109 -8.92 6.06 8.23
N ASP A 110 -8.86 4.77 8.53
CA ASP A 110 -9.71 3.74 7.91
C ASP A 110 -11.19 4.05 8.22
N SER A 111 -11.45 4.80 9.31
CA SER A 111 -12.72 5.42 9.62
C SER A 111 -13.15 6.45 8.57
N HIS A 112 -12.23 7.26 8.01
CA HIS A 112 -12.56 8.26 6.99
C HIS A 112 -12.93 7.63 5.63
N HIS A 113 -12.57 6.38 5.37
CA HIS A 113 -12.74 5.74 4.07
C HIS A 113 -13.67 4.54 4.11
N LYS A 114 -14.02 4.00 5.29
CA LYS A 114 -15.04 2.96 5.38
C LYS A 114 -16.42 3.57 5.20
N PRO A 115 -17.20 3.11 4.21
CA PRO A 115 -18.55 3.57 4.04
C PRO A 115 -19.42 3.00 5.18
N HIS A 116 -19.90 3.87 6.03
CA HIS A 116 -20.95 3.57 7.00
C HIS A 116 -22.32 3.78 6.34
N MET A 117 -23.16 2.77 6.41
CA MET A 117 -24.50 2.78 5.80
C MET A 117 -25.54 2.80 6.91
N MET A 118 -26.46 3.74 6.83
CA MET A 118 -27.54 3.90 7.82
C MET A 118 -28.82 4.35 7.16
N SER A 119 -29.93 3.98 7.77
CA SER A 119 -31.25 4.48 7.39
C SER A 119 -31.73 5.48 8.42
N LEU A 120 -32.08 6.69 7.98
CA LEU A 120 -32.49 7.77 8.85
C LEU A 120 -33.92 8.21 8.50
N GLU A 121 -34.73 8.52 9.52
CA GLU A 121 -35.99 9.23 9.39
C GLU A 121 -35.77 10.69 9.71
N VAL A 122 -36.19 11.59 8.81
CA VAL A 122 -36.12 13.04 9.00
C VAL A 122 -37.06 13.47 10.12
N ARG A 123 -36.50 14.01 11.21
CA ARG A 123 -37.23 14.53 12.36
C ARG A 123 -36.90 15.98 12.71
N ASN A 124 -35.84 16.50 12.10
CA ASN A 124 -35.40 17.85 12.39
C ASN A 124 -36.18 18.85 11.53
N GLU A 125 -37.03 19.70 12.20
CA GLU A 125 -37.81 20.73 11.53
C GLU A 125 -36.96 21.74 10.76
N SER A 126 -35.70 21.97 11.18
CA SER A 126 -34.80 22.91 10.55
C SER A 126 -34.37 22.52 9.13
N ILE A 127 -34.53 21.24 8.76
CA ILE A 127 -34.17 20.72 7.43
C ILE A 127 -35.40 20.43 6.56
N SER A 128 -36.59 20.49 7.14
CA SER A 128 -37.86 20.34 6.39
C SER A 128 -38.03 21.48 5.40
N GLY A 129 -38.37 21.13 4.15
CA GLY A 129 -38.49 22.08 3.06
C GLY A 129 -37.17 22.53 2.44
N LYS A 130 -36.02 22.02 2.89
CA LYS A 130 -34.70 22.32 2.31
C LYS A 130 -34.28 21.28 1.30
N THR A 131 -33.51 21.73 0.32
CA THR A 131 -32.94 20.87 -0.70
C THR A 131 -31.71 20.07 -0.17
N LEU A 132 -31.40 18.94 -0.79
CA LEU A 132 -30.25 18.14 -0.44
C LEU A 132 -28.93 18.92 -0.48
N ILE A 133 -28.78 19.86 -1.42
CA ILE A 133 -27.58 20.68 -1.54
C ILE A 133 -27.47 21.68 -0.37
N GLU A 134 -28.58 22.30 0.03
CA GLU A 134 -28.62 23.20 1.19
C GLU A 134 -28.26 22.47 2.47
N ILE A 135 -28.81 21.27 2.68
CA ILE A 135 -28.53 20.41 3.83
C ILE A 135 -27.05 20.02 3.86
N LYS A 136 -26.47 19.63 2.73
CA LYS A 136 -25.04 19.31 2.64
C LYS A 136 -24.14 20.50 2.99
N ASN A 137 -24.47 21.67 2.46
CA ASN A 137 -23.71 22.90 2.71
C ASN A 137 -23.81 23.33 4.18
N PHE A 138 -24.99 23.20 4.77
CA PHE A 138 -25.24 23.59 6.17
C PHE A 138 -24.54 22.63 7.14
N LEU A 139 -24.58 21.31 6.88
CA LEU A 139 -23.94 20.31 7.72
C LEU A 139 -22.40 20.33 7.58
N GLY A 140 -21.87 20.73 6.43
CA GLY A 140 -20.43 20.75 6.17
C GLY A 140 -19.76 19.38 6.19
N ARG A 141 -20.53 18.29 6.16
CA ARG A 141 -20.06 16.91 6.18
C ARG A 141 -20.33 16.20 4.87
N LYS A 142 -19.49 15.23 4.53
CA LYS A 142 -19.58 14.48 3.29
C LYS A 142 -20.47 13.26 3.46
N PHE A 143 -21.58 13.19 2.76
CA PHE A 143 -22.43 12.00 2.69
C PHE A 143 -23.08 11.86 1.31
N VAL A 144 -23.48 10.64 0.98
CA VAL A 144 -24.27 10.30 -0.19
C VAL A 144 -25.64 9.86 0.28
N CYS A 145 -26.69 10.60 -0.05
CA CYS A 145 -28.05 10.10 0.07
C CYS A 145 -28.32 9.22 -1.15
N SER A 146 -28.33 7.91 -0.95
CA SER A 146 -28.49 6.93 -2.01
C SER A 146 -29.93 6.81 -2.46
N ARG A 147 -30.88 6.84 -1.52
CA ARG A 147 -32.32 6.69 -1.73
C ARG A 147 -33.06 7.55 -0.74
N ILE A 148 -34.23 8.03 -1.15
CA ILE A 148 -35.23 8.71 -0.30
C ILE A 148 -36.56 8.00 -0.48
N ARG A 149 -37.28 7.77 0.61
CA ARG A 149 -38.67 7.32 0.59
C ARG A 149 -39.55 8.44 1.13
N HIS A 150 -40.42 8.98 0.27
CA HIS A 150 -41.38 10.00 0.55
C HIS A 150 -42.77 9.45 0.26
N ASP A 151 -43.68 9.46 1.22
CA ASP A 151 -45.06 8.93 1.11
C ASP A 151 -45.15 7.53 0.50
N GLY A 152 -44.22 6.64 0.90
CA GLY A 152 -44.15 5.27 0.39
C GLY A 152 -43.44 5.11 -0.96
N HIS A 153 -43.17 6.16 -1.69
CA HIS A 153 -42.45 6.15 -2.96
C HIS A 153 -40.96 6.32 -2.75
N VAL A 154 -40.16 5.40 -3.30
CA VAL A 154 -38.69 5.50 -3.23
C VAL A 154 -38.14 6.08 -4.52
N SER A 155 -37.25 7.04 -4.38
CA SER A 155 -36.55 7.70 -5.49
C SER A 155 -35.07 7.90 -5.18
N ILE A 156 -34.28 8.23 -6.21
CA ILE A 156 -32.90 8.68 -6.04
C ILE A 156 -32.93 10.20 -5.90
N PRO A 157 -32.52 10.72 -4.71
CA PRO A 157 -32.56 12.17 -4.52
C PRO A 157 -31.49 12.84 -5.38
N ASP A 158 -31.84 13.96 -5.99
CA ASP A 158 -30.91 14.87 -6.68
C ASP A 158 -30.54 16.07 -5.80
N HIS A 159 -29.88 17.05 -6.35
CA HIS A 159 -29.45 18.23 -5.60
C HIS A 159 -30.64 19.13 -5.18
N GLU A 160 -31.73 19.10 -5.95
CA GLU A 160 -32.94 19.89 -5.76
C GLU A 160 -34.02 19.15 -4.96
N THR A 161 -33.79 17.87 -4.66
CA THR A 161 -34.74 17.06 -3.87
C THR A 161 -34.95 17.68 -2.49
N VAL A 162 -36.17 18.02 -2.18
CA VAL A 162 -36.59 18.62 -0.90
C VAL A 162 -36.86 17.51 0.09
N PHE A 163 -36.38 17.69 1.32
CA PHE A 163 -36.62 16.77 2.43
C PHE A 163 -37.74 17.26 3.30
N ASN A 164 -38.63 16.35 3.70
CA ASN A 164 -39.75 16.63 4.59
C ASN A 164 -39.68 15.76 5.84
N ILE A 165 -40.36 16.20 6.89
CA ILE A 165 -40.44 15.40 8.13
C ILE A 165 -41.14 14.07 7.81
N GLY A 166 -40.61 12.99 8.32
CA GLY A 166 -41.07 11.63 8.07
C GLY A 166 -40.44 10.94 6.86
N ASP A 167 -39.68 11.66 6.03
CA ASP A 167 -38.94 11.04 4.94
C ASP A 167 -37.88 10.06 5.48
N GLN A 168 -37.75 8.95 4.80
CA GLN A 168 -36.76 7.95 5.14
C GLN A 168 -35.63 7.94 4.12
N LEU A 169 -34.41 8.05 4.63
CA LEU A 169 -33.22 8.26 3.83
C LEU A 169 -32.27 7.08 3.99
N PHE A 170 -31.71 6.59 2.89
CA PHE A 170 -30.57 5.69 2.94
C PHE A 170 -29.28 6.47 2.67
N ILE A 171 -28.47 6.61 3.72
CA ILE A 171 -27.27 7.44 3.70
C ILE A 171 -26.03 6.56 3.77
N VAL A 172 -25.02 6.95 2.99
CA VAL A 172 -23.66 6.41 3.03
C VAL A 172 -22.71 7.55 3.33
N CYS A 173 -21.97 7.44 4.41
CA CYS A 173 -21.00 8.46 4.85
C CYS A 173 -19.74 7.78 5.42
N SER A 174 -18.79 8.56 5.93
CA SER A 174 -17.71 8.03 6.75
C SER A 174 -18.21 7.65 8.16
N GLU A 175 -17.57 6.69 8.81
CA GLU A 175 -17.91 6.27 10.16
C GLU A 175 -17.81 7.42 11.18
N GLU A 176 -16.87 8.37 10.97
CA GLU A 176 -16.70 9.56 11.82
C GLU A 176 -17.82 10.59 11.66
N ASP A 177 -18.36 10.73 10.45
CA ASP A 177 -19.41 11.70 10.15
C ASP A 177 -20.81 11.20 10.56
N ALA A 178 -20.96 9.89 10.73
CA ALA A 178 -22.24 9.24 11.02
C ALA A 178 -22.96 9.83 12.25
N PRO A 179 -22.31 10.01 13.43
CA PRO A 179 -22.99 10.55 14.61
C PRO A 179 -23.51 11.99 14.37
N ALA A 180 -22.72 12.84 13.69
CA ALA A 180 -23.11 14.21 13.40
C ALA A 180 -24.30 14.27 12.43
N ILE A 181 -24.31 13.38 11.43
CA ILE A 181 -25.38 13.26 10.45
C ILE A 181 -26.68 12.78 11.12
N VAL A 182 -26.58 11.77 12.00
CA VAL A 182 -27.76 11.27 12.76
C VAL A 182 -28.37 12.36 13.60
N VAL A 183 -27.56 13.07 14.40
CA VAL A 183 -28.06 14.17 15.27
C VAL A 183 -28.70 15.28 14.45
N PHE A 184 -28.17 15.56 13.28
CA PHE A 184 -28.65 16.66 12.43
C PHE A 184 -29.91 16.32 11.64
N ILE A 185 -30.02 15.09 11.11
CA ILE A 185 -31.15 14.68 10.27
C ILE A 185 -32.33 14.17 11.11
N GLY A 186 -32.05 13.28 12.08
CA GLY A 186 -33.10 12.74 12.91
C GLY A 186 -32.76 11.40 13.53
N LYS A 187 -33.65 10.42 13.41
CA LYS A 187 -33.53 9.13 14.08
C LYS A 187 -33.10 8.01 13.13
N GLU A 188 -32.20 7.16 13.59
CA GLU A 188 -31.86 5.91 12.89
C GLU A 188 -33.03 4.92 12.97
N VAL A 189 -33.36 4.31 11.84
CA VAL A 189 -34.46 3.36 11.66
C VAL A 189 -33.96 2.12 10.93
N GLU A 190 -34.44 0.96 11.32
CA GLU A 190 -34.15 -0.27 10.59
C GLU A 190 -35.13 -0.42 9.43
N LEU A 191 -34.62 -0.33 8.22
CA LEU A 191 -35.39 -0.48 6.99
C LEU A 191 -34.71 -1.46 6.05
N ASP A 192 -35.48 -2.44 5.60
CA ASP A 192 -35.03 -3.36 4.55
C ASP A 192 -35.34 -2.76 3.18
N TRP A 193 -34.32 -2.15 2.58
CA TRP A 193 -34.41 -1.54 1.26
C TRP A 193 -34.41 -2.56 0.10
N GLU A 194 -34.17 -3.85 0.37
CA GLU A 194 -34.11 -4.90 -0.65
C GLU A 194 -35.46 -5.58 -0.87
N LYS A 195 -36.35 -5.53 0.12
CA LYS A 195 -37.67 -6.17 0.05
C LYS A 195 -38.76 -5.34 -0.63
N GLN A 196 -38.43 -4.17 -1.13
CA GLN A 196 -39.42 -3.31 -1.80
C GLN A 196 -39.36 -3.56 -3.31
N ASP A 197 -40.53 -3.72 -3.94
CA ASP A 197 -40.72 -3.80 -5.40
C ASP A 197 -40.32 -2.48 -6.08
N LEU A 198 -39.03 -2.25 -6.19
CA LEU A 198 -38.49 -1.04 -6.80
C LEU A 198 -37.77 -1.41 -8.08
N PRO A 199 -37.95 -0.62 -9.15
CA PRO A 199 -37.17 -0.79 -10.39
C PRO A 199 -35.70 -0.33 -10.21
N MET A 200 -35.23 -0.27 -8.97
CA MET A 200 -33.86 0.17 -8.65
C MET A 200 -32.97 -1.01 -8.27
N VAL A 201 -31.86 -1.10 -8.96
CA VAL A 201 -30.84 -2.13 -8.73
C VAL A 201 -29.57 -1.51 -8.15
N SER A 202 -28.94 -2.27 -7.28
CA SER A 202 -27.63 -1.96 -6.74
C SER A 202 -26.62 -2.94 -7.33
N ARG A 203 -25.64 -2.46 -8.11
CA ARG A 203 -24.72 -3.35 -8.82
C ARG A 203 -23.28 -2.90 -8.67
N ARG A 204 -22.39 -3.87 -8.48
CA ARG A 204 -20.93 -3.63 -8.54
C ARG A 204 -20.48 -3.66 -9.98
N ILE A 205 -19.96 -2.55 -10.46
CA ILE A 205 -19.46 -2.39 -11.82
C ILE A 205 -17.94 -2.27 -11.77
N LEU A 206 -17.26 -3.06 -12.60
CA LEU A 206 -15.81 -3.09 -12.66
C LEU A 206 -15.29 -2.07 -13.67
N VAL A 207 -14.34 -1.24 -13.28
CA VAL A 207 -13.65 -0.31 -14.17
C VAL A 207 -12.64 -1.09 -15.00
N THR A 208 -12.91 -1.22 -16.31
CA THR A 208 -12.03 -1.98 -17.22
C THR A 208 -11.55 -1.16 -18.41
N LYS A 209 -12.13 0.02 -18.65
CA LYS A 209 -11.72 0.91 -19.74
C LYS A 209 -10.51 1.76 -19.32
N PRO A 210 -9.41 1.73 -20.11
CA PRO A 210 -8.22 2.56 -19.81
C PRO A 210 -8.50 4.06 -19.80
N GLU A 211 -9.48 4.53 -20.57
CA GLU A 211 -9.85 5.95 -20.68
C GLU A 211 -10.44 6.51 -19.38
N ILE A 212 -10.87 5.64 -18.47
CA ILE A 212 -11.40 6.03 -17.15
C ILE A 212 -10.28 6.16 -16.11
N ASN A 213 -9.14 5.50 -16.36
CA ASN A 213 -8.01 5.53 -15.45
C ASN A 213 -7.49 6.97 -15.26
N GLY A 214 -7.45 7.42 -14.01
CA GLY A 214 -6.99 8.78 -13.67
C GLY A 214 -8.07 9.85 -13.68
N LYS A 215 -9.31 9.57 -14.10
CA LYS A 215 -10.43 10.51 -14.00
C LYS A 215 -10.97 10.56 -12.58
N THR A 216 -11.41 11.73 -12.14
CA THR A 216 -12.10 11.87 -10.85
C THR A 216 -13.54 11.37 -10.96
N LEU A 217 -14.06 10.81 -9.86
CA LEU A 217 -15.45 10.36 -9.82
C LEU A 217 -16.44 11.48 -10.16
N GLY A 218 -16.17 12.70 -9.67
CA GLY A 218 -17.00 13.88 -9.94
C GLY A 218 -17.03 14.27 -11.42
N SER A 219 -15.90 14.13 -12.15
CA SER A 219 -15.83 14.44 -13.58
C SER A 219 -16.64 13.47 -14.46
N MET A 220 -17.04 12.33 -13.93
CA MET A 220 -17.86 11.36 -14.66
C MET A 220 -19.33 11.72 -14.71
N HIS A 221 -19.79 12.65 -13.86
CA HIS A 221 -21.16 13.17 -13.84
C HIS A 221 -22.25 12.08 -13.83
N PHE A 222 -21.99 10.93 -13.19
CA PHE A 222 -22.88 9.76 -13.21
C PHE A 222 -24.31 10.10 -12.77
N ARG A 223 -24.45 11.02 -11.82
CA ARG A 223 -25.76 11.42 -11.32
C ARG A 223 -26.54 12.24 -12.34
N SER A 224 -25.94 13.30 -12.86
CA SER A 224 -26.62 14.21 -13.80
C SER A 224 -26.81 13.62 -15.19
N MET A 225 -25.88 12.78 -15.67
CA MET A 225 -25.94 12.20 -17.01
C MET A 225 -26.73 10.89 -17.09
N TYR A 226 -26.69 10.09 -16.02
CA TYR A 226 -27.26 8.73 -16.05
C TYR A 226 -28.32 8.51 -14.98
N GLY A 227 -28.55 9.42 -14.04
CA GLY A 227 -29.50 9.26 -12.95
C GLY A 227 -29.14 8.16 -11.96
N VAL A 228 -27.83 7.90 -11.76
CA VAL A 228 -27.36 6.89 -10.84
C VAL A 228 -26.49 7.48 -9.74
N ASN A 229 -26.52 6.88 -8.56
CA ASN A 229 -25.63 7.22 -7.47
C ASN A 229 -24.51 6.20 -7.34
N VAL A 230 -23.29 6.72 -7.14
CA VAL A 230 -22.15 5.91 -6.70
C VAL A 230 -22.03 6.04 -5.19
N THR A 231 -22.06 4.91 -4.48
CA THR A 231 -22.09 4.90 -3.01
C THR A 231 -20.74 4.55 -2.40
N ARG A 232 -20.00 3.65 -3.03
CA ARG A 232 -18.68 3.21 -2.58
C ARG A 232 -17.87 2.64 -3.74
N ILE A 233 -16.56 2.59 -3.55
CA ILE A 233 -15.61 2.02 -4.51
C ILE A 233 -14.75 1.02 -3.75
N ASN A 234 -14.70 -0.23 -4.24
CA ASN A 234 -13.79 -1.23 -3.70
C ASN A 234 -12.52 -1.27 -4.55
N ARG A 235 -11.38 -0.97 -3.94
CA ARG A 235 -10.05 -1.03 -4.54
C ARG A 235 -9.18 -2.01 -3.78
N SER A 236 -8.75 -3.08 -4.45
CA SER A 236 -7.87 -4.10 -3.85
C SER A 236 -8.37 -4.65 -2.50
N GLY A 237 -9.69 -4.82 -2.37
CA GLY A 237 -10.33 -5.33 -1.15
C GLY A 237 -10.72 -4.26 -0.11
N MET A 238 -10.29 -3.01 -0.28
CA MET A 238 -10.67 -1.89 0.59
C MET A 238 -11.88 -1.16 0.03
N ASP A 239 -12.90 -0.95 0.84
CA ASP A 239 -14.06 -0.13 0.49
C ASP A 239 -13.76 1.34 0.81
N LEU A 240 -13.84 2.19 -0.22
CA LEU A 240 -13.62 3.62 -0.16
C LEU A 240 -14.96 4.34 -0.29
N PHE A 241 -15.12 5.42 0.46
CA PHE A 241 -16.25 6.33 0.27
C PHE A 241 -16.18 7.01 -1.11
N ALA A 242 -17.33 7.15 -1.79
CA ALA A 242 -17.43 7.75 -3.11
C ALA A 242 -17.30 9.27 -3.06
N ASP A 243 -16.10 9.78 -2.76
CA ASP A 243 -15.78 11.21 -2.82
C ASP A 243 -15.67 11.67 -4.28
N PRO A 244 -16.24 12.83 -4.66
CA PRO A 244 -16.11 13.38 -6.02
C PRO A 244 -14.67 13.55 -6.50
N ASN A 245 -13.73 13.81 -5.59
CA ASN A 245 -12.30 13.98 -5.91
C ASN A 245 -11.54 12.65 -6.00
N LEU A 246 -12.19 11.52 -5.70
CA LEU A 246 -11.56 10.21 -5.79
C LEU A 246 -11.22 9.91 -7.24
N ILE A 247 -9.95 9.59 -7.49
CA ILE A 247 -9.45 9.21 -8.82
C ILE A 247 -9.78 7.73 -9.06
N LEU A 248 -10.52 7.45 -10.12
CA LEU A 248 -10.85 6.09 -10.56
C LEU A 248 -9.63 5.42 -11.19
N GLN A 249 -9.48 4.14 -10.91
CA GLN A 249 -8.42 3.30 -11.46
C GLN A 249 -9.01 2.05 -12.12
N VAL A 250 -8.32 1.54 -13.14
CA VAL A 250 -8.67 0.24 -13.73
C VAL A 250 -8.55 -0.82 -12.62
N GLY A 251 -9.57 -1.68 -12.51
CA GLY A 251 -9.67 -2.66 -11.44
C GLY A 251 -10.55 -2.24 -10.25
N ASP A 252 -10.94 -0.96 -10.16
CA ASP A 252 -11.90 -0.50 -9.14
C ASP A 252 -13.26 -1.16 -9.37
N ARG A 253 -13.91 -1.56 -8.28
CA ARG A 253 -15.30 -2.04 -8.29
C ARG A 253 -16.20 -0.95 -7.71
N VAL A 254 -16.93 -0.30 -8.59
CA VAL A 254 -17.81 0.83 -8.27
C VAL A 254 -19.20 0.31 -7.92
N MET A 255 -19.71 0.62 -6.73
CA MET A 255 -21.09 0.30 -6.36
C MET A 255 -22.00 1.39 -6.85
N VAL A 256 -22.84 1.04 -7.83
CA VAL A 256 -23.78 1.93 -8.49
C VAL A 256 -25.20 1.55 -8.14
N VAL A 257 -26.02 2.56 -7.83
CA VAL A 257 -27.45 2.41 -7.49
C VAL A 257 -28.28 3.26 -8.45
N GLY A 258 -29.25 2.65 -9.10
CA GLY A 258 -30.11 3.31 -10.08
C GLY A 258 -31.12 2.39 -10.72
N GLN A 259 -31.86 2.91 -11.70
CA GLN A 259 -32.70 2.08 -12.55
C GLN A 259 -31.83 1.12 -13.37
N GLN A 260 -32.35 -0.05 -13.69
CA GLN A 260 -31.59 -1.12 -14.34
C GLN A 260 -30.93 -0.63 -15.64
N ASP A 261 -31.68 0.03 -16.51
CA ASP A 261 -31.16 0.54 -17.78
C ASP A 261 -30.05 1.59 -17.60
N ALA A 262 -30.19 2.45 -16.57
CA ALA A 262 -29.20 3.45 -16.23
C ALA A 262 -27.91 2.81 -15.71
N VAL A 263 -28.04 1.79 -14.87
CA VAL A 263 -26.89 1.02 -14.35
C VAL A 263 -26.18 0.27 -15.49
N GLU A 264 -26.91 -0.26 -16.48
CA GLU A 264 -26.33 -0.93 -17.65
C GLU A 264 -25.58 0.08 -18.55
N ARG A 265 -26.12 1.29 -18.77
CA ARG A 265 -25.40 2.35 -19.50
C ARG A 265 -24.08 2.72 -18.79
N VAL A 266 -24.11 2.87 -17.47
CA VAL A 266 -22.89 3.14 -16.69
C VAL A 266 -21.92 1.96 -16.75
N ALA A 267 -22.41 0.72 -16.75
CA ALA A 267 -21.57 -0.46 -16.96
C ALA A 267 -20.86 -0.42 -18.33
N GLY A 268 -21.55 0.04 -19.36
CA GLY A 268 -20.97 0.28 -20.68
C GLY A 268 -19.88 1.37 -20.69
N VAL A 269 -20.05 2.44 -19.90
CA VAL A 269 -19.07 3.52 -19.75
C VAL A 269 -17.83 3.05 -19.01
N LEU A 270 -17.98 2.33 -17.90
CA LEU A 270 -16.87 1.82 -17.09
C LEU A 270 -16.21 0.58 -17.71
N GLY A 271 -16.93 -0.11 -18.60
CA GLY A 271 -16.47 -1.29 -19.34
C GLY A 271 -17.00 -2.60 -18.80
N ASN A 272 -16.97 -2.85 -17.51
CA ASN A 272 -17.50 -4.03 -16.79
C ASN A 272 -17.20 -5.40 -17.43
N GLN A 273 -16.04 -5.54 -18.10
CA GLN A 273 -15.63 -6.76 -18.79
C GLN A 273 -14.57 -7.48 -17.97
N LEU A 274 -14.95 -8.49 -17.20
CA LEU A 274 -14.03 -9.32 -16.40
C LEU A 274 -12.91 -9.91 -17.26
N LYS A 275 -13.22 -10.45 -18.42
CA LYS A 275 -12.23 -11.03 -19.36
C LYS A 275 -11.12 -10.06 -19.77
N ARG A 276 -11.35 -8.76 -19.73
CA ARG A 276 -10.35 -7.77 -20.11
C ARG A 276 -9.30 -7.53 -19.01
N LEU A 277 -9.62 -7.90 -17.77
CA LEU A 277 -8.69 -7.84 -16.63
C LEU A 277 -7.93 -9.17 -16.41
N ASP A 278 -8.39 -10.26 -17.01
CA ASP A 278 -7.72 -11.56 -16.90
C ASP A 278 -6.41 -11.60 -17.71
N THR A 279 -6.26 -10.71 -18.67
CA THR A 279 -5.00 -10.55 -19.42
C THR A 279 -4.15 -9.45 -18.75
N PRO A 280 -3.07 -9.81 -18.03
CA PRO A 280 -2.18 -8.82 -17.43
C PRO A 280 -1.53 -7.97 -18.53
N ASN A 281 -1.39 -6.67 -18.28
CA ASN A 281 -0.68 -5.79 -19.22
C ASN A 281 0.84 -5.99 -19.08
N ILE A 282 1.34 -7.02 -19.74
CA ILE A 282 2.75 -7.41 -19.70
C ILE A 282 3.63 -6.29 -20.29
N VAL A 283 3.12 -5.54 -21.28
CA VAL A 283 3.89 -4.48 -21.98
C VAL A 283 4.40 -3.44 -20.97
N THR A 284 3.55 -2.96 -20.07
CA THR A 284 3.95 -1.95 -19.07
C THR A 284 5.07 -2.48 -18.15
N ILE A 285 5.01 -3.76 -17.78
CA ILE A 285 6.03 -4.39 -16.93
C ILE A 285 7.37 -4.44 -17.68
N PHE A 286 7.38 -4.95 -18.93
CA PHE A 286 8.63 -5.05 -19.70
C PHE A 286 9.20 -3.70 -20.09
N VAL A 287 8.37 -2.71 -20.43
CA VAL A 287 8.82 -1.32 -20.63
C VAL A 287 9.43 -0.76 -19.36
N GLY A 288 8.82 -1.01 -18.21
CA GLY A 288 9.37 -0.61 -16.91
C GLY A 288 10.73 -1.25 -16.62
N ILE A 289 10.89 -2.55 -16.89
CA ILE A 289 12.16 -3.27 -16.73
C ILE A 289 13.21 -2.70 -17.68
N PHE A 290 12.87 -2.51 -18.96
CA PHE A 290 13.79 -1.95 -19.96
C PHE A 290 14.29 -0.57 -19.59
N LEU A 291 13.39 0.35 -19.23
CA LEU A 291 13.74 1.69 -18.77
C LEU A 291 14.57 1.64 -17.47
N GLY A 292 14.25 0.68 -16.60
CA GLY A 292 14.99 0.44 -15.37
C GLY A 292 16.43 -0.01 -15.63
N ILE A 293 16.64 -0.93 -16.56
CA ILE A 293 17.97 -1.38 -16.97
C ILE A 293 18.76 -0.22 -17.59
N LEU A 294 18.12 0.59 -18.45
CA LEU A 294 18.76 1.78 -19.01
C LEU A 294 19.19 2.74 -17.90
N LEU A 295 18.29 3.08 -16.98
CA LEU A 295 18.60 3.97 -15.84
C LEU A 295 19.69 3.36 -14.95
N GLY A 296 19.62 2.08 -14.67
CA GLY A 296 20.58 1.36 -13.85
C GLY A 296 21.99 1.29 -14.46
N SER A 297 22.07 1.32 -15.79
CA SER A 297 23.34 1.29 -16.54
C SER A 297 24.00 2.66 -16.68
N LEU A 298 23.27 3.76 -16.39
CA LEU A 298 23.82 5.11 -16.48
C LEU A 298 24.92 5.33 -15.44
N PRO A 299 26.14 5.73 -15.84
CA PRO A 299 27.20 6.07 -14.91
C PRO A 299 26.92 7.42 -14.25
N ILE A 300 26.82 7.45 -12.92
CA ILE A 300 26.62 8.67 -12.13
C ILE A 300 27.97 9.03 -11.49
N ALA A 301 28.58 10.11 -11.94
CA ALA A 301 29.82 10.60 -11.39
C ALA A 301 29.55 11.45 -10.14
N PHE A 302 30.14 11.06 -9.01
CA PHE A 302 30.15 11.89 -7.79
C PHE A 302 31.49 12.52 -7.58
N PRO A 303 31.56 13.82 -7.17
CA PRO A 303 32.79 14.47 -6.83
C PRO A 303 33.55 13.72 -5.73
N GLY A 304 34.81 13.35 -5.97
CA GLY A 304 35.64 12.62 -5.02
C GLY A 304 35.65 11.10 -5.14
N MET A 305 34.87 10.52 -6.06
CA MET A 305 34.94 9.08 -6.36
C MET A 305 35.81 8.81 -7.60
N PRO A 306 36.74 7.84 -7.55
CA PRO A 306 37.60 7.49 -8.67
C PRO A 306 36.85 6.80 -9.83
N THR A 307 35.69 6.20 -9.57
CA THR A 307 34.88 5.52 -10.57
C THR A 307 33.41 5.95 -10.47
N PRO A 308 32.70 6.13 -11.60
CA PRO A 308 31.29 6.48 -11.58
C PRO A 308 30.46 5.33 -11.02
N LEU A 309 29.55 5.65 -10.11
CA LEU A 309 28.59 4.66 -9.58
C LEU A 309 27.44 4.45 -10.56
N LYS A 310 27.00 3.20 -10.66
CA LYS A 310 25.77 2.82 -11.38
C LYS A 310 24.75 2.30 -10.37
N LEU A 311 23.48 2.58 -10.62
CA LEU A 311 22.39 1.98 -9.80
C LEU A 311 22.30 0.47 -9.96
N GLY A 312 22.87 -0.06 -11.04
CA GLY A 312 22.89 -1.48 -11.34
C GLY A 312 21.55 -2.04 -11.84
N LEU A 313 21.58 -3.33 -12.18
CA LEU A 313 20.41 -4.04 -12.71
C LEU A 313 19.29 -4.23 -11.70
N ALA A 314 19.55 -4.08 -10.40
CA ALA A 314 18.55 -4.16 -9.35
C ALA A 314 17.97 -2.79 -8.99
N GLY A 315 18.82 -1.78 -8.78
CA GLY A 315 18.41 -0.44 -8.34
C GLY A 315 17.65 0.35 -9.41
N GLY A 316 18.09 0.28 -10.67
CA GLY A 316 17.44 0.98 -11.77
C GLY A 316 15.97 0.60 -11.97
N PRO A 317 15.63 -0.71 -12.15
CA PRO A 317 14.26 -1.15 -12.27
C PRO A 317 13.40 -0.80 -11.05
N LEU A 318 13.93 -0.87 -9.84
CA LEU A 318 13.21 -0.49 -8.61
C LEU A 318 12.79 0.99 -8.65
N VAL A 319 13.72 1.90 -8.98
CA VAL A 319 13.43 3.34 -9.07
C VAL A 319 12.38 3.62 -10.15
N VAL A 320 12.54 3.03 -11.33
CA VAL A 320 11.57 3.20 -12.44
C VAL A 320 10.20 2.64 -12.06
N ALA A 321 10.14 1.48 -11.40
CA ALA A 321 8.86 0.89 -10.95
C ALA A 321 8.13 1.81 -9.96
N ILE A 322 8.85 2.43 -9.01
CA ILE A 322 8.28 3.40 -8.07
C ILE A 322 7.74 4.64 -8.81
N LEU A 323 8.49 5.16 -9.78
CA LEU A 323 8.08 6.31 -10.59
C LEU A 323 6.84 6.00 -11.45
N ILE A 324 6.82 4.84 -12.12
CA ILE A 324 5.66 4.39 -12.90
C ILE A 324 4.46 4.15 -11.98
N GLY A 325 4.63 3.52 -10.83
CA GLY A 325 3.57 3.31 -9.85
C GLY A 325 2.92 4.61 -9.38
N ARG A 326 3.74 5.65 -9.18
CA ARG A 326 3.26 6.97 -8.72
C ARG A 326 2.69 7.85 -9.82
N PHE A 327 3.35 7.89 -10.97
CA PHE A 327 3.05 8.84 -12.05
C PHE A 327 2.44 8.20 -13.30
N GLY A 328 2.40 6.87 -13.38
CA GLY A 328 1.93 6.15 -14.56
C GLY A 328 0.50 6.50 -14.97
N HIS A 329 -0.38 6.80 -14.01
CA HIS A 329 -1.74 7.26 -14.31
C HIS A 329 -1.78 8.60 -15.08
N LYS A 330 -0.80 9.49 -14.87
CA LYS A 330 -0.68 10.76 -15.63
C LYS A 330 -0.22 10.53 -17.06
N LEU A 331 0.49 9.45 -17.31
CA LEU A 331 1.01 9.05 -18.62
C LEU A 331 0.08 8.03 -19.32
N HIS A 332 -1.15 7.86 -18.81
CA HIS A 332 -2.12 6.88 -19.29
C HIS A 332 -1.61 5.43 -19.34
N LEU A 333 -0.57 5.13 -18.57
CA LEU A 333 -0.05 3.77 -18.45
C LEU A 333 -0.97 2.95 -17.54
N VAL A 334 -1.46 1.85 -18.06
CA VAL A 334 -2.24 0.88 -17.27
C VAL A 334 -1.25 -0.04 -16.55
N THR A 335 -1.10 0.15 -15.25
CA THR A 335 -0.22 -0.66 -14.38
C THR A 335 -0.97 -1.80 -13.69
N TYR A 336 -2.25 -1.99 -14.04
CA TYR A 336 -3.08 -3.01 -13.42
C TYR A 336 -2.61 -4.42 -13.80
N THR A 337 -2.34 -5.22 -12.77
CA THR A 337 -2.22 -6.68 -12.85
C THR A 337 -3.14 -7.30 -11.81
N THR A 338 -3.64 -8.51 -12.05
CA THR A 338 -4.40 -9.22 -11.02
C THR A 338 -3.49 -9.49 -9.81
N MET A 339 -4.04 -9.43 -8.60
CA MET A 339 -3.27 -9.69 -7.38
C MET A 339 -2.56 -11.04 -7.44
N SER A 340 -3.24 -12.07 -7.95
CA SER A 340 -2.67 -13.42 -8.10
C SER A 340 -1.48 -13.45 -9.05
N ALA A 341 -1.56 -12.75 -10.21
CA ALA A 341 -0.44 -12.66 -11.15
C ALA A 341 0.75 -11.91 -10.54
N ASN A 342 0.49 -10.82 -9.82
CA ASN A 342 1.53 -10.05 -9.15
C ASN A 342 2.25 -10.86 -8.06
N LEU A 343 1.50 -11.59 -7.23
CA LEU A 343 2.07 -12.46 -6.20
C LEU A 343 2.89 -13.60 -6.84
N MET A 344 2.39 -14.21 -7.92
CA MET A 344 3.10 -15.28 -8.62
C MET A 344 4.42 -14.78 -9.24
N LEU A 345 4.40 -13.62 -9.92
CA LEU A 345 5.62 -13.04 -10.49
C LEU A 345 6.66 -12.69 -9.41
N ARG A 346 6.19 -12.16 -8.28
CA ARG A 346 7.05 -11.89 -7.12
C ARG A 346 7.71 -13.17 -6.60
N GLU A 347 6.92 -14.22 -6.41
CA GLU A 347 7.41 -15.51 -5.88
C GLU A 347 8.43 -16.15 -6.83
N ILE A 348 8.13 -16.19 -8.12
CA ILE A 348 9.07 -16.69 -9.13
C ILE A 348 10.38 -15.89 -9.10
N GLY A 349 10.30 -14.55 -9.03
CA GLY A 349 11.47 -13.68 -8.96
C GLY A 349 12.32 -13.95 -7.73
N ILE A 350 11.71 -14.11 -6.56
CA ILE A 350 12.40 -14.42 -5.30
C ILE A 350 13.08 -15.81 -5.38
N VAL A 351 12.37 -16.84 -5.86
CA VAL A 351 12.91 -18.20 -5.97
C VAL A 351 14.11 -18.24 -6.92
N LEU A 352 14.00 -17.65 -8.11
CA LEU A 352 15.10 -17.61 -9.08
C LEU A 352 16.31 -16.86 -8.53
N PHE A 353 16.10 -15.74 -7.86
CA PHE A 353 17.17 -14.97 -7.25
C PHE A 353 17.88 -15.77 -6.13
N LEU A 354 17.10 -16.31 -5.18
CA LEU A 354 17.67 -17.09 -4.08
C LEU A 354 18.37 -18.36 -4.56
N ALA A 355 17.85 -19.01 -5.60
CA ALA A 355 18.51 -20.16 -6.22
C ALA A 355 19.88 -19.77 -6.82
N SER A 356 19.93 -18.64 -7.55
CA SER A 356 21.20 -18.13 -8.11
C SER A 356 22.22 -17.83 -7.01
N VAL A 357 21.82 -17.08 -5.97
CA VAL A 357 22.68 -16.78 -4.81
C VAL A 357 23.11 -18.06 -4.08
N GLY A 358 22.19 -19.02 -3.93
CA GLY A 358 22.50 -20.30 -3.28
C GLY A 358 23.52 -21.14 -4.05
N ILE A 359 23.45 -21.15 -5.39
CA ILE A 359 24.44 -21.84 -6.24
C ILE A 359 25.81 -21.19 -6.08
N ASP A 360 25.87 -19.85 -6.17
CA ASP A 360 27.14 -19.11 -6.04
C ASP A 360 27.76 -19.28 -4.64
N ALA A 361 26.96 -19.19 -3.58
CA ALA A 361 27.44 -19.34 -2.21
C ALA A 361 27.75 -20.78 -1.85
N GLY A 362 27.04 -21.77 -2.40
CA GLY A 362 27.07 -23.16 -1.98
C GLY A 362 28.41 -23.86 -2.21
N ALA A 363 29.15 -23.48 -3.23
CA ALA A 363 30.42 -24.11 -3.58
C ALA A 363 31.46 -24.09 -2.43
N ASN A 364 31.49 -23.00 -1.65
CA ASN A 364 32.48 -22.83 -0.57
C ASN A 364 31.83 -22.66 0.81
N PHE A 365 30.49 -22.82 0.93
CA PHE A 365 29.75 -22.51 2.15
C PHE A 365 30.18 -23.39 3.32
N VAL A 366 30.18 -24.71 3.13
CA VAL A 366 30.53 -25.67 4.20
C VAL A 366 31.94 -25.43 4.67
N GLN A 367 32.90 -25.30 3.76
CA GLN A 367 34.27 -25.05 4.08
C GLN A 367 34.47 -23.76 4.87
N THR A 368 33.85 -22.67 4.44
CA THR A 368 33.96 -21.37 5.11
C THR A 368 33.28 -21.34 6.48
N VAL A 369 32.15 -22.03 6.65
CA VAL A 369 31.45 -22.07 7.95
C VAL A 369 32.11 -23.01 8.93
N VAL A 370 32.62 -24.17 8.49
CA VAL A 370 33.17 -25.20 9.37
C VAL A 370 34.66 -25.03 9.63
N GLU A 371 35.43 -24.69 8.59
CA GLU A 371 36.89 -24.57 8.66
C GLU A 371 37.35 -23.11 8.85
N GLY A 372 36.48 -22.14 8.55
CA GLY A 372 36.76 -20.71 8.66
C GLY A 372 36.06 -20.02 9.82
N ASP A 373 35.93 -18.69 9.72
CA ASP A 373 35.29 -17.82 10.73
C ASP A 373 33.75 -17.77 10.61
N GLY A 374 33.11 -18.86 10.19
CA GLY A 374 31.65 -18.90 9.94
C GLY A 374 30.79 -18.47 11.13
N LEU A 375 31.14 -18.87 12.35
CA LEU A 375 30.45 -18.44 13.57
C LEU A 375 30.58 -16.91 13.78
N LEU A 376 31.70 -16.34 13.41
CA LEU A 376 31.95 -14.90 13.47
C LEU A 376 31.06 -14.16 12.45
N TYR A 377 30.90 -14.70 11.24
CA TYR A 377 30.04 -14.13 10.20
C TYR A 377 28.57 -14.18 10.62
N VAL A 378 28.12 -15.33 11.13
CA VAL A 378 26.75 -15.53 11.61
C VAL A 378 26.45 -14.62 12.82
N GLY A 379 27.37 -14.55 13.80
CA GLY A 379 27.26 -13.69 14.98
C GLY A 379 27.25 -12.20 14.62
N SER A 380 28.12 -11.78 13.70
CA SER A 380 28.14 -10.39 13.19
C SER A 380 26.83 -10.02 12.52
N GLY A 381 26.29 -10.92 11.68
CA GLY A 381 24.98 -10.73 11.05
C GLY A 381 23.87 -10.54 12.07
N PHE A 382 23.84 -11.36 13.11
CA PHE A 382 22.86 -11.25 14.19
C PHE A 382 22.95 -9.89 14.91
N LEU A 383 24.16 -9.44 15.25
CA LEU A 383 24.37 -8.14 15.91
C LEU A 383 23.95 -6.97 15.02
N ILE A 384 24.30 -7.01 13.72
CA ILE A 384 23.90 -6.00 12.74
C ILE A 384 22.38 -5.90 12.63
N THR A 385 21.65 -7.00 12.76
CA THR A 385 20.19 -7.01 12.75
C THR A 385 19.60 -6.49 14.05
N VAL A 386 20.00 -7.07 15.18
CA VAL A 386 19.30 -6.89 16.45
C VAL A 386 19.57 -5.53 17.09
N ILE A 387 20.82 -5.06 17.07
CA ILE A 387 21.18 -3.80 17.72
C ILE A 387 20.41 -2.60 17.14
N PRO A 388 20.43 -2.36 15.83
CA PRO A 388 19.69 -1.22 15.27
C PRO A 388 18.18 -1.31 15.46
N LEU A 389 17.60 -2.50 15.30
CA LEU A 389 16.16 -2.70 15.46
C LEU A 389 15.69 -2.45 16.90
N LEU A 390 16.45 -2.93 17.91
CA LEU A 390 16.12 -2.67 19.30
C LEU A 390 16.29 -1.19 19.67
N ILE A 391 17.35 -0.54 19.22
CA ILE A 391 17.59 0.89 19.50
C ILE A 391 16.50 1.74 18.86
N ILE A 392 16.32 1.63 17.54
CA ILE A 392 15.37 2.46 16.82
C ILE A 392 13.92 2.11 17.20
N GLY A 393 13.61 0.82 17.40
CA GLY A 393 12.32 0.37 17.88
C GLY A 393 11.97 0.94 19.24
N THR A 394 12.94 0.99 20.16
CA THR A 394 12.79 1.63 21.48
C THR A 394 12.56 3.13 21.35
N ILE A 395 13.33 3.82 20.53
CA ILE A 395 13.15 5.26 20.25
C ILE A 395 11.78 5.51 19.63
N ALA A 396 11.36 4.72 18.67
CA ALA A 396 10.06 4.83 18.02
C ALA A 396 8.89 4.68 19.03
N ARG A 397 9.01 3.77 19.99
CA ARG A 397 7.99 3.55 21.02
C ARG A 397 7.99 4.64 22.10
N LEU A 398 9.16 5.03 22.60
CA LEU A 398 9.28 5.99 23.72
C LEU A 398 9.05 7.44 23.29
N TYR A 399 9.71 7.87 22.22
CA TYR A 399 9.66 9.26 21.78
C TYR A 399 8.50 9.55 20.83
N TYR A 400 8.32 8.69 19.84
CA TYR A 400 7.33 8.95 18.77
C TYR A 400 6.01 8.25 19.02
N LYS A 401 5.91 7.41 20.07
CA LYS A 401 4.69 6.64 20.42
C LYS A 401 4.10 5.91 19.19
N VAL A 402 4.96 5.40 18.31
CA VAL A 402 4.55 4.67 17.11
C VAL A 402 3.80 3.41 17.52
N ASN A 403 2.68 3.14 16.85
CA ASN A 403 1.90 1.93 17.08
C ASN A 403 2.74 0.69 16.76
N TYR A 404 2.58 -0.39 17.56
CA TYR A 404 3.36 -1.62 17.40
C TYR A 404 3.22 -2.28 16.04
N PHE A 405 2.04 -2.24 15.43
CA PHE A 405 1.82 -2.79 14.09
C PHE A 405 2.40 -1.93 12.97
N THR A 406 2.78 -0.69 13.27
CA THR A 406 3.39 0.23 12.30
C THR A 406 4.91 0.25 12.42
N LEU A 407 5.42 -0.28 13.53
CA LEU A 407 6.84 -0.38 13.82
C LEU A 407 7.51 -1.45 12.97
#